data_f3b599feb9136b8b7a0796c32b01870d
#
_entry.id   f3b599feb9136b8b7a0796c32b01870d
#
_cell.length_a   1.000
_cell.length_b   1.000
_cell.length_c   1.000
_cell.angle_alpha   90.00
_cell.angle_beta   90.00
_cell.angle_gamma   90.00
#
_symmetry.space_group_name_H-M   'P 1'
#
loop_
_entity.id
_entity.type
_entity.pdbx_description
1 polymer ?
#
loop_
_entity_poly.entity_id
_entity_poly.type
_entity_poly.pdbx_seq_one_letter_code
_entity_poly.pdbx_strand_id
1 'polypeptide(L)'
;MLAERTDALHIFCYAPKTALIARSMSRDNLDEDAAAKLVDETNAQREQWVRKHWHRTWREHSNYHLAVNTEWLGIPGAADLIISAARVRFGLVQQAGKAI
;
A
#
# COMPACT_ATOMS: atom_id res chain seq x y z
N MET A 1 -3.17 -17.79 3.92
CA MET A 1 -2.54 -16.56 3.42
C MET A 1 -2.10 -15.69 4.57
N LEU A 2 -1.12 -14.83 4.38
CA LEU A 2 -0.58 -13.99 5.46
C LEU A 2 -1.61 -13.06 6.09
N ALA A 3 -2.64 -12.64 5.34
CA ALA A 3 -3.69 -11.78 5.87
C ALA A 3 -4.50 -12.42 7.00
N GLU A 4 -4.43 -13.72 7.14
CA GLU A 4 -5.14 -14.46 8.20
C GLU A 4 -4.33 -14.57 9.48
N ARG A 5 -3.06 -14.19 9.46
CA ARG A 5 -2.20 -14.24 10.64
C ARG A 5 -2.54 -13.09 11.59
N THR A 6 -2.53 -13.40 12.89
CA THR A 6 -2.82 -12.39 13.93
C THR A 6 -1.58 -11.60 14.34
N ASP A 7 -0.40 -12.05 13.94
CA ASP A 7 0.87 -11.41 14.28
C ASP A 7 1.41 -10.51 13.16
N ALA A 8 0.58 -10.22 12.15
CA ALA A 8 0.95 -9.39 11.02
C ALA A 8 -0.16 -8.40 10.68
N LEU A 9 0.24 -7.25 10.16
CA LEU A 9 -0.67 -6.22 9.65
C LEU A 9 -0.46 -6.08 8.15
N HIS A 10 -1.50 -6.39 7.37
CA HIS A 10 -1.45 -6.31 5.92
C HIS A 10 -2.09 -5.02 5.45
N ILE A 11 -1.34 -4.23 4.70
CA ILE A 11 -1.76 -2.91 4.26
C ILE A 11 -1.71 -2.83 2.75
N PHE A 12 -2.80 -2.34 2.16
CA PHE A 12 -2.87 -2.02 0.74
C PHE A 12 -2.69 -0.52 0.57
N CYS A 13 -1.54 -0.11 0.04
CA CYS A 13 -1.29 1.28 -0.33
C CYS A 13 -1.70 1.47 -1.77
N TYR A 14 -2.54 2.47 -2.05
CA TYR A 14 -3.00 2.75 -3.40
C TYR A 14 -3.03 4.25 -3.67
N ALA A 15 -3.09 4.59 -4.94
CA ALA A 15 -3.27 5.96 -5.39
C ALA A 15 -3.98 5.93 -6.75
N PRO A 16 -4.66 7.03 -7.14
CA PRO A 16 -5.20 7.13 -8.48
C PRO A 16 -4.11 6.94 -9.53
N LYS A 17 -4.46 6.35 -10.67
CA LYS A 17 -3.50 6.09 -11.75
C LYS A 17 -2.76 7.36 -12.18
N THR A 18 -3.45 8.49 -12.22
CA THR A 18 -2.84 9.79 -12.56
C THR A 18 -1.70 10.17 -11.61
N ALA A 19 -1.88 9.91 -10.32
CA ALA A 19 -0.85 10.18 -9.32
C ALA A 19 0.34 9.22 -9.47
N LEU A 20 0.08 7.94 -9.77
CA LEU A 20 1.13 6.95 -10.00
C LEU A 20 1.95 7.31 -11.23
N ILE A 21 1.30 7.75 -12.30
CA ILE A 21 1.97 8.20 -13.52
C ILE A 21 2.86 9.40 -13.22
N ALA A 22 2.34 10.40 -12.51
CA ALA A 22 3.10 11.59 -12.17
C ALA A 22 4.33 11.25 -11.32
N ARG A 23 4.20 10.34 -10.37
CA ARG A 23 5.34 9.89 -9.56
C ARG A 23 6.40 9.18 -10.39
N SER A 24 5.97 8.34 -11.34
CA SER A 24 6.90 7.61 -12.22
C SER A 24 7.63 8.56 -13.16
N MET A 25 6.95 9.57 -13.69
CA MET A 25 7.58 10.60 -14.51
C MET A 25 8.70 11.32 -13.76
N SER A 26 8.42 11.71 -12.53
CA SER A 26 9.38 12.44 -11.70
C SER A 26 10.53 11.56 -11.22
N ARG A 27 10.21 10.37 -10.71
CA ARG A 27 11.20 9.46 -10.12
C ARG A 27 12.14 8.87 -11.16
N ASP A 28 11.58 8.44 -12.30
CA ASP A 28 12.32 7.70 -13.32
C ASP A 28 12.64 8.54 -14.56
N ASN A 29 12.32 9.83 -14.52
CA ASN A 29 12.56 10.77 -15.62
C ASN A 29 11.95 10.28 -16.94
N LEU A 30 10.69 9.87 -16.89
CA LEU A 30 9.95 9.33 -18.03
C LEU A 30 8.94 10.36 -18.55
N ASP A 31 8.58 10.27 -19.84
CA ASP A 31 7.41 10.99 -20.34
C ASP A 31 6.13 10.31 -19.88
N GLU A 32 4.98 10.94 -20.15
CA GLU A 32 3.69 10.47 -19.68
C GLU A 32 3.35 9.09 -20.24
N ASP A 33 3.60 8.85 -21.54
CA ASP A 33 3.26 7.58 -22.17
C ASP A 33 4.11 6.43 -21.60
N ALA A 34 5.40 6.67 -21.43
CA ALA A 34 6.30 5.67 -20.85
C ALA A 34 5.95 5.40 -19.39
N ALA A 35 5.60 6.44 -18.64
CA ALA A 35 5.20 6.30 -17.24
C ALA A 35 3.88 5.53 -17.10
N ALA A 36 2.89 5.82 -17.95
CA ALA A 36 1.63 5.09 -17.94
C ALA A 36 1.83 3.61 -18.25
N LYS A 37 2.66 3.30 -19.23
CA LYS A 37 3.00 1.92 -19.57
C LYS A 37 3.66 1.20 -18.40
N LEU A 38 4.61 1.84 -17.75
CA LEU A 38 5.30 1.28 -16.59
C LEU A 38 4.33 0.98 -15.44
N VAL A 39 3.41 1.90 -15.16
CA VAL A 39 2.39 1.71 -14.12
C VAL A 39 1.52 0.50 -14.43
N ASP A 40 1.03 0.40 -15.68
CA ASP A 40 0.18 -0.72 -16.09
C ASP A 40 0.91 -2.06 -16.01
N GLU A 41 2.16 -2.11 -16.47
CA GLU A 41 2.97 -3.33 -16.42
C GLU A 41 3.25 -3.76 -14.98
N THR A 42 3.59 -2.81 -14.12
CA THR A 42 3.87 -3.10 -12.71
C THR A 42 2.64 -3.64 -12.01
N ASN A 43 1.48 -3.02 -12.23
CA ASN A 43 0.23 -3.48 -11.63
C ASN A 43 -0.16 -4.87 -12.12
N ALA A 44 0.01 -5.14 -13.42
CA ALA A 44 -0.28 -6.46 -13.99
C ALA A 44 0.63 -7.54 -13.40
N GLN A 45 1.91 -7.25 -13.23
CA GLN A 45 2.86 -8.17 -12.61
C GLN A 45 2.50 -8.48 -11.16
N ARG A 46 2.11 -7.46 -10.39
CA ARG A 46 1.70 -7.64 -8.99
C ARG A 46 0.45 -8.49 -8.88
N GLU A 47 -0.53 -8.25 -9.73
CA GLU A 47 -1.77 -9.03 -9.74
C GLU A 47 -1.50 -10.49 -10.08
N GLN A 48 -0.68 -10.75 -11.09
CA GLN A 48 -0.31 -12.11 -11.46
C GLN A 48 0.44 -12.82 -10.33
N TRP A 49 1.35 -12.12 -9.68
CA TRP A 49 2.14 -12.69 -8.58
C TRP A 49 1.23 -13.10 -7.41
N VAL A 50 0.32 -12.22 -6.99
CA VAL A 50 -0.60 -12.51 -5.90
C VAL A 50 -1.53 -13.68 -6.26
N ARG A 51 -2.07 -13.68 -7.46
CA ARG A 51 -2.96 -14.76 -7.92
C ARG A 51 -2.24 -16.09 -7.98
N LYS A 52 -1.01 -16.10 -8.49
CA LYS A 52 -0.21 -17.31 -8.63
C LYS A 52 0.20 -17.89 -7.28
N HIS A 53 0.67 -17.06 -6.36
CA HIS A 53 1.23 -17.53 -5.10
C HIS A 53 0.21 -17.69 -4.00
N TRP A 54 -0.85 -16.86 -4.00
CA TRP A 54 -1.83 -16.86 -2.93
C TRP A 54 -3.24 -17.22 -3.40
N HIS A 55 -3.45 -17.40 -4.70
CA HIS A 55 -4.76 -17.70 -5.28
C HIS A 55 -5.82 -16.67 -4.93
N ARG A 56 -5.43 -15.39 -4.84
CA ARG A 56 -6.30 -14.29 -4.50
C ARG A 56 -6.14 -13.13 -5.48
N THR A 57 -7.18 -12.33 -5.59
CA THR A 57 -7.14 -11.10 -6.37
C THR A 57 -6.44 -10.02 -5.58
N TRP A 58 -5.41 -9.40 -6.14
CA TRP A 58 -4.58 -8.41 -5.46
C TRP A 58 -5.39 -7.25 -4.88
N ARG A 59 -6.43 -6.77 -5.56
CA ARG A 59 -7.21 -5.62 -5.12
C ARG A 59 -8.42 -5.98 -4.25
N GLU A 60 -8.56 -7.23 -3.86
CA GLU A 60 -9.63 -7.67 -2.99
C GLU A 60 -9.41 -7.12 -1.57
N HIS A 61 -10.35 -6.30 -1.10
CA HIS A 61 -10.22 -5.63 0.20
C HIS A 61 -10.06 -6.59 1.38
N SER A 62 -10.70 -7.75 1.31
CA SER A 62 -10.64 -8.74 2.38
C SER A 62 -9.25 -9.35 2.58
N ASN A 63 -8.32 -9.14 1.64
CA ASN A 63 -6.93 -9.59 1.77
C ASN A 63 -6.12 -8.70 2.72
N TYR A 64 -6.63 -7.53 3.11
CA TYR A 64 -5.87 -6.52 3.83
C TYR A 64 -6.62 -6.04 5.07
N HIS A 65 -5.88 -5.62 6.08
CA HIS A 65 -6.43 -5.03 7.28
C HIS A 65 -6.71 -3.54 7.13
N LEU A 66 -5.96 -2.88 6.26
CA LEU A 66 -6.06 -1.45 6.05
C LEU A 66 -5.75 -1.11 4.58
N ALA A 67 -6.54 -0.24 3.99
CA ALA A 67 -6.28 0.31 2.66
C ALA A 67 -6.05 1.81 2.80
N VAL A 68 -4.96 2.32 2.21
CA VAL A 68 -4.52 3.71 2.39
C VAL A 68 -4.32 4.37 1.03
N ASN A 69 -4.98 5.50 0.82
CA ASN A 69 -4.78 6.34 -0.35
C ASN A 69 -3.57 7.24 -0.13
N THR A 70 -2.46 6.91 -0.75
CA THR A 70 -1.19 7.61 -0.56
C THR A 70 -1.14 8.95 -1.27
N GLU A 71 -2.01 9.20 -2.25
CA GLU A 71 -2.08 10.49 -2.90
C GLU A 71 -2.79 11.51 -2.01
N TRP A 72 -3.94 11.12 -1.45
CA TRP A 72 -4.73 12.02 -0.62
C TRP A 72 -4.03 12.39 0.68
N LEU A 73 -3.37 11.42 1.32
CA LEU A 73 -2.66 11.61 2.59
C LEU A 73 -1.24 12.13 2.41
N GLY A 74 -0.64 11.92 1.24
CA GLY A 74 0.80 12.07 1.06
C GLY A 74 1.55 10.90 1.64
N ILE A 75 2.79 10.68 1.20
CA ILE A 75 3.61 9.56 1.69
C ILE A 75 3.88 9.68 3.20
N PRO A 76 4.29 10.86 3.74
CA PRO A 76 4.49 10.97 5.20
C PRO A 76 3.21 10.73 6.00
N GLY A 77 2.07 11.25 5.54
CA GLY A 77 0.79 11.03 6.22
C GLY A 77 0.36 9.59 6.21
N ALA A 78 0.55 8.90 5.08
CA ALA A 78 0.26 7.47 4.98
C ALA A 78 1.15 6.67 5.93
N ALA A 79 2.44 6.98 5.99
CA ALA A 79 3.37 6.32 6.91
C ALA A 79 2.95 6.50 8.37
N ASP A 80 2.55 7.70 8.76
CA ASP A 80 2.10 7.98 10.12
C ASP A 80 0.85 7.17 10.47
N LEU A 81 -0.09 7.07 9.55
CA LEU A 81 -1.31 6.29 9.75
C LEU A 81 -0.99 4.81 9.91
N ILE A 82 -0.09 4.28 9.09
CA ILE A 82 0.34 2.88 9.15
C ILE A 82 1.01 2.58 10.49
N ILE A 83 1.89 3.46 10.94
CA ILE A 83 2.56 3.32 12.24
C ILE A 83 1.53 3.33 13.36
N SER A 84 0.56 4.23 13.31
CA SER A 84 -0.51 4.29 14.31
C SER A 84 -1.34 3.01 14.35
N ALA A 85 -1.69 2.47 13.18
CA ALA A 85 -2.44 1.22 13.08
C ALA A 85 -1.65 0.04 13.66
N ALA A 86 -0.36 -0.02 13.38
CA ALA A 86 0.52 -1.07 13.91
C ALA A 86 0.63 -0.98 15.42
N ARG A 87 0.74 0.22 15.97
CA ARG A 87 0.79 0.42 17.43
C ARG A 87 -0.49 -0.05 18.11
N VAL A 88 -1.63 0.30 17.53
CA VAL A 88 -2.94 -0.15 18.04
C VAL A 88 -3.03 -1.67 18.01
N ARG A 89 -2.68 -2.27 16.86
CA ARG A 89 -2.84 -3.70 16.65
C ARG A 89 -1.92 -4.54 17.55
N PHE A 90 -0.68 -4.09 17.78
CA PHE A 90 0.32 -4.85 18.50
C PHE A 90 0.57 -4.35 19.92
N GLY A 91 -0.28 -3.45 20.42
CA GLY A 91 -0.18 -2.96 21.78
C GLY A 91 0.92 -1.94 22.04
N LEU A 92 1.63 -1.49 21.01
CA LEU A 92 2.70 -0.50 21.17
C LEU A 92 2.18 0.88 21.55
N VAL A 93 0.93 1.12 21.29
CA VAL A 93 0.26 2.37 21.61
C VAL A 93 0.26 2.67 23.10
N GLN A 94 0.24 1.64 23.95
CA GLN A 94 0.22 1.84 25.38
C GLN A 94 1.44 2.59 25.89
N GLN A 95 2.60 2.30 25.31
CA GLN A 95 3.83 3.02 25.65
C GLN A 95 3.77 4.45 25.16
N ALA A 96 3.31 4.65 23.93
CA ALA A 96 3.12 5.99 23.38
C ALA A 96 2.05 6.77 24.14
N GLY A 97 0.95 6.10 24.49
CA GLY A 97 -0.12 6.72 25.27
C GLY A 97 0.33 7.20 26.62
N LYS A 98 1.22 6.48 27.25
CA LYS A 98 1.78 6.91 28.53
C LYS A 98 2.74 8.09 28.38
N ALA A 99 3.35 8.21 27.23
CA ALA A 99 4.23 9.33 26.93
C ALA A 99 3.47 10.59 26.57
N ILE A 100 2.24 10.44 26.20
CA ILE A 100 1.36 11.55 25.87
C ILE A 100 0.73 12.12 27.13
#